data_d24bf063665d59fc6bbb98964cb763fc
#
_entry.id   d24bf063665d59fc6bbb98964cb763fc
#
_cell.length_a   1.000
_cell.length_b   1.000
_cell.length_c   1.000
_cell.angle_alpha   90.00
_cell.angle_beta   90.00
_cell.angle_gamma   90.00
#
_symmetry.space_group_name_H-M   'P 1'
#
loop_
_entity.id
_entity.type
_entity.pdbx_description
1 polymer ?
#
loop_
_entity_poly.entity_id
_entity_poly.type
_entity_poly.pdbx_seq_one_letter_code
_entity_poly.pdbx_strand_id
1 'polypeptide(L)'
;MLPETTEVLIIGAGPTGMALSIVLHQAGVDHVLIDRLAEGLQTSRAGVIHAQTLETLEPLGVTQRLSELALKLQNFTIRDRSRALLRLDFSKLPSKHPYLMMLPQNLTEQVFAERIAALGGVIHRTVEAKAVVQDADGARVTVIENGREKLISARYVVGADGMHSLVRRSTGIEFDGAAYDASFVLADVRLDWPVGPTEVSLFFAPAGLVVVAPLPDGSYRVVATMDEAPENPAVADIQALLDSRGPTKKRTRVLELGWSSRFRVHHRLVRSYRKDRLFLIGDAAHVHSPAGGQGMNTGIIDAVVLGRLLGDVVNGVRPEAALDLYETLRRPAAEEVLELAGTMTEMALSRNSVKRFVRNLVLSALNLSPFLKRRIALKLSGLSRASLARLPAPWRQPGPVAQTKSAAEPELKRVA
;
A
#
# COMPACT_ATOMS: atom_id res chain seq x y z
N MET A 1 -9.26 25.78 -11.49
CA MET A 1 -8.96 25.58 -12.92
C MET A 1 -7.72 24.72 -13.00
N LEU A 2 -7.70 23.70 -13.88
CA LEU A 2 -6.49 22.88 -14.07
C LEU A 2 -5.38 23.73 -14.69
N PRO A 3 -4.15 23.70 -14.15
CA PRO A 3 -3.01 24.34 -14.78
C PRO A 3 -2.58 23.60 -16.07
N GLU A 4 -1.97 24.32 -16.98
CA GLU A 4 -1.45 23.76 -18.24
C GLU A 4 -0.05 23.15 -18.07
N THR A 5 0.67 23.54 -17.02
CA THR A 5 2.04 23.09 -16.73
C THR A 5 2.20 22.78 -15.23
N THR A 6 3.05 21.82 -14.89
CA THR A 6 3.43 21.49 -13.50
C THR A 6 4.75 20.72 -13.46
N GLU A 7 5.44 20.67 -12.32
CA GLU A 7 6.62 19.81 -12.14
C GLU A 7 6.21 18.32 -12.09
N VAL A 8 5.14 17.99 -11.35
CA VAL A 8 4.70 16.60 -11.19
C VAL A 8 3.19 16.48 -11.40
N LEU A 9 2.77 15.64 -12.33
CA LEU A 9 1.36 15.27 -12.49
C LEU A 9 1.11 13.88 -11.90
N ILE A 10 0.21 13.79 -10.93
CA ILE A 10 -0.20 12.54 -10.29
C ILE A 10 -1.55 12.12 -10.85
N ILE A 11 -1.64 10.94 -11.44
CA ILE A 11 -2.87 10.37 -12.00
C ILE A 11 -3.39 9.30 -11.06
N GLY A 12 -4.53 9.58 -10.41
CA GLY A 12 -5.19 8.73 -9.41
C GLY A 12 -5.08 9.27 -8.00
N ALA A 13 -6.22 9.63 -7.39
CA ALA A 13 -6.33 10.13 -6.02
C ALA A 13 -6.88 9.08 -5.06
N GLY A 14 -6.38 7.82 -5.16
CA GLY A 14 -6.48 6.83 -4.10
C GLY A 14 -5.46 7.10 -2.99
N PRO A 15 -5.38 6.25 -1.93
CA PRO A 15 -4.49 6.47 -0.79
C PRO A 15 -3.03 6.70 -1.18
N THR A 16 -2.56 6.00 -2.22
CA THR A 16 -1.18 6.11 -2.73
C THR A 16 -0.92 7.47 -3.38
N GLY A 17 -1.80 7.92 -4.30
CA GLY A 17 -1.63 9.22 -4.96
C GLY A 17 -1.78 10.40 -3.99
N MET A 18 -2.72 10.31 -3.04
CA MET A 18 -2.88 11.32 -2.00
C MET A 18 -1.66 11.39 -1.06
N ALA A 19 -1.08 10.24 -0.67
CA ALA A 19 0.14 10.22 0.14
C ALA A 19 1.30 10.89 -0.60
N LEU A 20 1.46 10.64 -1.91
CA LEU A 20 2.46 11.31 -2.74
C LEU A 20 2.23 12.83 -2.77
N SER A 21 0.99 13.27 -2.99
CA SER A 21 0.64 14.69 -3.00
C SER A 21 1.00 15.38 -1.69
N ILE A 22 0.72 14.75 -0.54
CA ILE A 22 1.11 15.31 0.78
C ILE A 22 2.63 15.48 0.87
N VAL A 23 3.42 14.47 0.43
CA VAL A 23 4.89 14.56 0.47
C VAL A 23 5.40 15.68 -0.42
N LEU A 24 4.86 15.82 -1.64
CA LEU A 24 5.28 16.87 -2.57
C LEU A 24 4.90 18.27 -2.07
N HIS A 25 3.73 18.46 -1.46
CA HIS A 25 3.37 19.69 -0.77
C HIS A 25 4.37 20.06 0.32
N GLN A 26 4.74 19.09 1.18
CA GLN A 26 5.72 19.32 2.24
C GLN A 26 7.12 19.65 1.70
N ALA A 27 7.46 19.14 0.52
CA ALA A 27 8.71 19.44 -0.17
C ALA A 27 8.68 20.76 -0.98
N GLY A 28 7.54 21.46 -1.03
CA GLY A 28 7.38 22.67 -1.82
C GLY A 28 7.44 22.45 -3.34
N VAL A 29 7.10 21.23 -3.80
CA VAL A 29 7.10 20.89 -5.22
C VAL A 29 5.74 21.19 -5.82
N ASP A 30 5.72 21.96 -6.92
CA ASP A 30 4.52 22.19 -7.70
C ASP A 30 4.02 20.87 -8.30
N HIS A 31 2.75 20.54 -8.06
CA HIS A 31 2.16 19.31 -8.58
C HIS A 31 0.65 19.40 -8.71
N VAL A 32 0.12 18.57 -9.59
CA VAL A 32 -1.31 18.43 -9.85
C VAL A 32 -1.72 17.01 -9.54
N LEU A 33 -2.78 16.84 -8.74
CA LEU A 33 -3.39 15.54 -8.45
C LEU A 33 -4.77 15.48 -9.12
N ILE A 34 -4.94 14.53 -10.05
CA ILE A 34 -6.21 14.32 -10.78
C ILE A 34 -6.80 12.96 -10.48
N ASP A 35 -8.14 12.88 -10.51
CA ASP A 35 -8.86 11.61 -10.47
C ASP A 35 -10.12 11.66 -11.34
N ARG A 36 -10.42 10.56 -12.02
CA ARG A 36 -11.62 10.43 -12.87
C ARG A 36 -12.93 10.37 -12.10
N LEU A 37 -12.88 9.93 -10.83
CA LEU A 37 -14.06 9.77 -9.98
C LEU A 37 -14.40 11.08 -9.29
N ALA A 38 -15.69 11.34 -9.09
CA ALA A 38 -16.17 12.47 -8.31
C ALA A 38 -15.81 12.36 -6.82
N GLU A 39 -15.80 11.13 -6.32
CA GLU A 39 -15.46 10.78 -4.94
C GLU A 39 -14.51 9.58 -4.94
N GLY A 40 -13.90 9.27 -3.80
CA GLY A 40 -13.17 8.03 -3.60
C GLY A 40 -14.07 6.82 -3.85
N LEU A 41 -13.48 5.69 -4.20
CA LEU A 41 -14.24 4.45 -4.36
C LEU A 41 -14.97 4.13 -3.05
N GLN A 42 -16.30 4.16 -3.07
CA GLN A 42 -17.15 3.77 -1.93
C GLN A 42 -16.92 2.29 -1.51
N THR A 43 -16.31 1.49 -2.40
CA THR A 43 -15.95 0.09 -2.18
C THR A 43 -14.57 -0.02 -1.51
N SER A 44 -14.54 0.20 -0.20
CA SER A 44 -13.33 0.12 0.62
C SER A 44 -12.77 -1.31 0.66
N ARG A 45 -11.67 -1.56 -0.03
CA ARG A 45 -11.03 -2.90 -0.06
C ARG A 45 -10.04 -3.09 1.09
N ALA A 46 -9.22 -2.10 1.39
CA ALA A 46 -8.27 -2.15 2.51
C ALA A 46 -8.95 -1.80 3.83
N GLY A 47 -8.47 -2.41 4.91
CA GLY A 47 -9.02 -2.19 6.24
C GLY A 47 -7.98 -2.24 7.35
N VAL A 48 -6.68 -2.36 7.00
CA VAL A 48 -5.59 -2.40 7.99
C VAL A 48 -4.43 -1.52 7.57
N ILE A 49 -3.89 -0.77 8.52
CA ILE A 49 -2.65 -0.02 8.38
C ILE A 49 -1.64 -0.64 9.35
N HIS A 50 -0.49 -1.04 8.83
CA HIS A 50 0.57 -1.72 9.57
C HIS A 50 1.56 -0.75 10.20
N ALA A 51 2.31 -1.23 11.20
CA ALA A 51 3.25 -0.43 11.99
C ALA A 51 4.28 0.33 11.12
N GLN A 52 4.89 -0.32 10.13
CA GLN A 52 5.85 0.35 9.24
C GLN A 52 5.21 1.51 8.47
N THR A 53 3.99 1.32 7.99
CA THR A 53 3.26 2.37 7.26
C THR A 53 2.93 3.54 8.18
N LEU A 54 2.51 3.28 9.43
CA LEU A 54 2.26 4.32 10.42
C LEU A 54 3.52 5.13 10.74
N GLU A 55 4.67 4.48 10.93
CA GLU A 55 5.96 5.17 11.09
C GLU A 55 6.33 6.02 9.87
N THR A 56 6.03 5.50 8.66
CA THR A 56 6.28 6.21 7.40
C THR A 56 5.37 7.44 7.25
N LEU A 57 4.15 7.37 7.77
CA LEU A 57 3.15 8.44 7.74
C LEU A 57 3.33 9.50 8.85
N GLU A 58 4.09 9.22 9.93
CA GLU A 58 4.30 10.18 11.03
C GLU A 58 4.75 11.58 10.51
N PRO A 59 5.77 11.68 9.64
CA PRO A 59 6.22 12.99 9.14
C PRO A 59 5.17 13.73 8.30
N LEU A 60 4.16 13.04 7.78
CA LEU A 60 3.10 13.65 6.98
C LEU A 60 2.03 14.35 7.85
N GLY A 61 2.04 14.08 9.17
CA GLY A 61 1.12 14.70 10.10
C GLY A 61 -0.31 14.15 10.07
N VAL A 62 -0.49 12.92 9.55
CA VAL A 62 -1.81 12.27 9.43
C VAL A 62 -2.05 11.19 10.48
N THR A 63 -0.98 10.68 11.12
CA THR A 63 -1.04 9.49 11.98
C THR A 63 -1.92 9.70 13.21
N GLN A 64 -1.94 10.89 13.79
CA GLN A 64 -2.79 11.20 14.94
C GLN A 64 -4.26 11.08 14.54
N ARG A 65 -4.66 11.74 13.45
CA ARG A 65 -6.05 11.74 12.99
C ARG A 65 -6.53 10.35 12.58
N LEU A 66 -5.67 9.56 11.89
CA LEU A 66 -5.94 8.15 11.63
C LEU A 66 -6.17 7.36 12.93
N SER A 67 -5.35 7.63 13.95
CA SER A 67 -5.40 6.95 15.25
C SER A 67 -6.67 7.24 16.04
N GLU A 68 -7.24 8.43 15.90
CA GLU A 68 -8.51 8.84 16.53
C GLU A 68 -9.72 8.11 15.95
N LEU A 69 -9.67 7.78 14.65
CA LEU A 69 -10.77 7.14 13.93
C LEU A 69 -10.67 5.61 13.92
N ALA A 70 -9.51 5.06 14.29
CA ALA A 70 -9.21 3.66 14.09
C ALA A 70 -9.43 2.79 15.34
N LEU A 71 -9.71 1.51 15.11
CA LEU A 71 -9.60 0.47 16.13
C LEU A 71 -8.18 -0.10 16.14
N LYS A 72 -7.54 -0.17 17.32
CA LYS A 72 -6.17 -0.70 17.49
C LYS A 72 -6.24 -2.11 18.05
N LEU A 73 -5.71 -3.07 17.30
CA LEU A 73 -5.70 -4.48 17.68
C LEU A 73 -4.28 -4.98 17.87
N GLN A 74 -4.05 -5.67 18.97
CA GLN A 74 -2.73 -6.26 19.27
C GLN A 74 -2.63 -7.72 18.83
N ASN A 75 -3.75 -8.37 18.53
CA ASN A 75 -3.80 -9.80 18.28
C ASN A 75 -4.21 -10.13 16.84
N PHE A 76 -3.49 -11.08 16.25
CA PHE A 76 -3.85 -11.75 15.00
C PHE A 76 -3.78 -13.25 15.23
N THR A 77 -4.88 -13.97 15.00
CA THR A 77 -4.95 -15.40 15.27
C THR A 77 -5.30 -16.19 14.01
N ILE A 78 -4.46 -17.16 13.67
CA ILE A 78 -4.77 -18.16 12.65
C ILE A 78 -5.46 -19.32 13.34
N ARG A 79 -6.59 -19.76 12.78
CA ARG A 79 -7.49 -20.75 13.37
C ARG A 79 -7.82 -21.90 12.40
N ASP A 80 -8.08 -23.05 12.94
CA ASP A 80 -8.85 -24.11 12.31
C ASP A 80 -10.15 -24.25 13.12
N ARG A 81 -11.24 -23.74 12.56
CA ARG A 81 -12.52 -23.63 13.24
C ARG A 81 -12.35 -22.93 14.61
N SER A 82 -12.75 -23.57 15.70
CA SER A 82 -12.60 -23.00 17.06
C SER A 82 -11.21 -23.15 17.67
N ARG A 83 -10.29 -23.92 17.02
CA ARG A 83 -8.93 -24.15 17.51
C ARG A 83 -7.99 -23.07 17.01
N ALA A 84 -7.30 -22.36 17.91
CA ALA A 84 -6.20 -21.50 17.54
C ALA A 84 -4.96 -22.32 17.18
N LEU A 85 -4.40 -22.11 15.99
CA LEU A 85 -3.18 -22.74 15.51
C LEU A 85 -1.96 -21.86 15.79
N LEU A 86 -2.07 -20.56 15.52
CA LEU A 86 -0.99 -19.58 15.72
C LEU A 86 -1.59 -18.26 16.22
N ARG A 87 -1.05 -17.74 17.32
CA ARG A 87 -1.40 -16.43 17.89
C ARG A 87 -0.20 -15.51 17.79
N LEU A 88 -0.35 -14.42 17.09
CA LEU A 88 0.64 -13.35 16.97
C LEU A 88 0.23 -12.19 17.86
N ASP A 89 1.18 -11.73 18.67
CA ASP A 89 1.04 -10.58 19.56
C ASP A 89 1.88 -9.43 18.99
N PHE A 90 1.21 -8.39 18.51
CA PHE A 90 1.83 -7.21 17.92
C PHE A 90 2.27 -6.20 18.99
N SER A 91 1.82 -6.33 20.26
CA SER A 91 2.22 -5.42 21.35
C SER A 91 3.74 -5.41 21.62
N LYS A 92 4.43 -6.47 21.17
CA LYS A 92 5.89 -6.67 21.35
C LYS A 92 6.72 -6.23 20.16
N LEU A 93 6.12 -5.57 19.17
CA LEU A 93 6.85 -5.01 18.04
C LEU A 93 7.76 -3.86 18.48
N PRO A 94 8.98 -3.76 17.93
CA PRO A 94 9.89 -2.62 18.20
C PRO A 94 9.43 -1.40 17.37
N SER A 95 8.31 -0.83 17.71
CA SER A 95 7.65 0.25 17.00
C SER A 95 6.90 1.15 17.97
N LYS A 96 6.73 2.43 17.61
CA LYS A 96 5.80 3.34 18.31
C LYS A 96 4.33 2.95 18.10
N HIS A 97 4.04 2.13 17.09
CA HIS A 97 2.72 1.64 16.72
C HIS A 97 2.63 0.10 16.82
N PRO A 98 2.74 -0.48 18.04
CA PRO A 98 2.82 -1.93 18.23
C PRO A 98 1.42 -2.57 18.15
N TYR A 99 0.70 -2.35 17.04
CA TYR A 99 -0.66 -2.84 16.80
C TYR A 99 -0.98 -2.89 15.31
N LEU A 100 -2.08 -3.56 14.98
CA LEU A 100 -2.77 -3.45 13.71
C LEU A 100 -3.79 -2.31 13.83
N MET A 101 -3.69 -1.29 13.00
CA MET A 101 -4.67 -0.21 12.95
C MET A 101 -5.76 -0.59 11.97
N MET A 102 -6.95 -0.91 12.48
CA MET A 102 -8.12 -1.22 11.66
C MET A 102 -8.83 0.08 11.32
N LEU A 103 -8.84 0.43 10.04
CA LEU A 103 -9.49 1.63 9.52
C LEU A 103 -9.93 1.38 8.08
N PRO A 104 -11.22 1.51 7.73
CA PRO A 104 -11.68 1.46 6.36
C PRO A 104 -10.94 2.45 5.44
N GLN A 105 -10.67 2.05 4.21
CA GLN A 105 -9.89 2.83 3.26
C GLN A 105 -10.50 4.21 2.98
N ASN A 106 -11.83 4.32 2.89
CA ASN A 106 -12.52 5.60 2.69
C ASN A 106 -12.22 6.61 3.81
N LEU A 107 -12.13 6.17 5.07
CA LEU A 107 -11.71 7.04 6.18
C LEU A 107 -10.23 7.42 6.09
N THR A 108 -9.37 6.51 5.61
CA THR A 108 -7.96 6.82 5.33
C THR A 108 -7.85 7.89 4.24
N GLU A 109 -8.62 7.74 3.16
CA GLU A 109 -8.69 8.72 2.06
C GLU A 109 -9.23 10.07 2.54
N GLN A 110 -10.25 10.07 3.40
CA GLN A 110 -10.78 11.28 4.00
C GLN A 110 -9.68 12.04 4.79
N VAL A 111 -8.95 11.36 5.67
CA VAL A 111 -7.86 11.98 6.45
C VAL A 111 -6.76 12.55 5.54
N PHE A 112 -6.43 11.85 4.45
CA PHE A 112 -5.44 12.35 3.49
C PHE A 112 -5.96 13.57 2.73
N ALA A 113 -7.22 13.57 2.32
CA ALA A 113 -7.85 14.72 1.66
C ALA A 113 -7.93 15.94 2.59
N GLU A 114 -8.31 15.76 3.86
CA GLU A 114 -8.26 16.80 4.89
C GLU A 114 -6.84 17.39 5.03
N ARG A 115 -5.81 16.52 5.00
CA ARG A 115 -4.42 16.95 5.10
C ARG A 115 -3.95 17.72 3.86
N ILE A 116 -4.30 17.26 2.65
CA ILE A 116 -4.01 17.97 1.39
C ILE A 116 -4.63 19.37 1.43
N ALA A 117 -5.89 19.48 1.80
CA ALA A 117 -6.58 20.78 1.92
C ALA A 117 -5.92 21.69 2.97
N ALA A 118 -5.50 21.15 4.12
CA ALA A 118 -4.78 21.90 5.16
C ALA A 118 -3.40 22.40 4.70
N LEU A 119 -2.80 21.76 3.70
CA LEU A 119 -1.55 22.20 3.05
C LEU A 119 -1.80 23.18 1.89
N GLY A 120 -3.05 23.55 1.61
CA GLY A 120 -3.44 24.42 0.49
C GLY A 120 -3.57 23.68 -0.85
N GLY A 121 -3.52 22.35 -0.84
CA GLY A 121 -3.62 21.54 -2.05
C GLY A 121 -5.06 21.30 -2.50
N VAL A 122 -5.21 20.90 -3.75
CA VAL A 122 -6.48 20.59 -4.39
C VAL A 122 -6.43 19.24 -5.07
N ILE A 123 -7.46 18.43 -4.85
CA ILE A 123 -7.68 17.19 -5.62
C ILE A 123 -8.64 17.51 -6.75
N HIS A 124 -8.14 17.46 -7.99
CA HIS A 124 -8.98 17.67 -9.18
C HIS A 124 -9.75 16.41 -9.52
N ARG A 125 -10.99 16.34 -9.05
CA ARG A 125 -11.92 15.23 -9.30
C ARG A 125 -12.63 15.39 -10.66
N THR A 126 -13.22 14.30 -11.17
CA THR A 126 -13.89 14.24 -12.48
C THR A 126 -12.99 14.66 -13.66
N VAL A 127 -11.67 14.43 -13.51
CA VAL A 127 -10.66 14.66 -14.53
C VAL A 127 -10.07 13.32 -14.94
N GLU A 128 -10.32 12.92 -16.18
CA GLU A 128 -9.87 11.63 -16.70
C GLU A 128 -8.68 11.77 -17.64
N ALA A 129 -7.56 11.15 -17.31
CA ALA A 129 -6.43 11.04 -18.24
C ALA A 129 -6.75 10.05 -19.36
N LYS A 130 -6.55 10.45 -20.62
CA LYS A 130 -6.83 9.66 -21.83
C LYS A 130 -5.59 9.20 -22.56
N ALA A 131 -4.55 10.01 -22.60
CA ALA A 131 -3.29 9.68 -23.24
C ALA A 131 -2.11 10.29 -22.47
N VAL A 132 -0.98 9.60 -22.50
CA VAL A 132 0.30 10.06 -21.95
C VAL A 132 1.37 9.85 -23.01
N VAL A 133 2.08 10.90 -23.35
CA VAL A 133 3.26 10.85 -24.23
C VAL A 133 4.42 11.56 -23.53
N GLN A 134 5.64 11.11 -23.77
CA GLN A 134 6.83 11.73 -23.22
C GLN A 134 7.90 11.94 -24.27
N ASP A 135 8.77 12.91 -24.01
CA ASP A 135 9.97 13.21 -24.78
C ASP A 135 11.15 13.51 -23.83
N ALA A 136 12.24 14.04 -24.37
CA ALA A 136 13.44 14.34 -23.56
C ALA A 136 13.18 15.43 -22.50
N ASP A 137 12.26 16.37 -22.75
CA ASP A 137 12.04 17.56 -21.91
C ASP A 137 10.97 17.30 -20.84
N GLY A 138 10.04 16.34 -21.05
CA GLY A 138 8.97 16.08 -20.11
C GLY A 138 7.92 15.10 -20.63
N ALA A 139 6.71 15.22 -20.09
CA ALA A 139 5.56 14.43 -20.52
C ALA A 139 4.33 15.32 -20.72
N ARG A 140 3.48 14.93 -21.67
CA ARG A 140 2.21 15.58 -21.96
C ARG A 140 1.08 14.62 -21.74
N VAL A 141 0.09 15.05 -20.98
CA VAL A 141 -1.09 14.22 -20.65
C VAL A 141 -2.33 14.91 -21.18
N THR A 142 -3.04 14.21 -22.06
CA THR A 142 -4.38 14.59 -22.50
C THR A 142 -5.38 14.19 -21.44
N VAL A 143 -6.15 15.15 -20.93
CA VAL A 143 -7.21 14.92 -19.94
C VAL A 143 -8.56 15.40 -20.44
N ILE A 144 -9.64 14.78 -19.95
CA ILE A 144 -11.01 15.26 -20.12
C ILE A 144 -11.49 15.86 -18.81
N GLU A 145 -11.84 17.14 -18.82
CA GLU A 145 -12.48 17.87 -17.74
C GLU A 145 -13.80 18.47 -18.23
N ASN A 146 -14.91 18.13 -17.59
CA ASN A 146 -16.25 18.62 -17.98
C ASN A 146 -16.58 18.39 -19.48
N GLY A 147 -16.18 17.23 -20.03
CA GLY A 147 -16.41 16.86 -21.44
C GLY A 147 -15.48 17.57 -22.44
N ARG A 148 -14.54 18.39 -21.97
CA ARG A 148 -13.57 19.10 -22.83
C ARG A 148 -12.18 18.52 -22.68
N GLU A 149 -11.52 18.36 -23.81
CA GLU A 149 -10.13 17.93 -23.84
C GLU A 149 -9.20 19.09 -23.46
N LYS A 150 -8.22 18.79 -22.62
CA LYS A 150 -7.14 19.69 -22.18
C LYS A 150 -5.81 18.96 -22.22
N LEU A 151 -4.73 19.71 -22.35
CA LEU A 151 -3.36 19.19 -22.30
C LEU A 151 -2.67 19.74 -21.04
N ILE A 152 -2.03 18.85 -20.29
CA ILE A 152 -1.18 19.21 -19.14
C ILE A 152 0.24 18.75 -19.46
N SER A 153 1.19 19.66 -19.44
CA SER A 153 2.62 19.37 -19.57
C SER A 153 3.24 19.24 -18.17
N ALA A 154 4.01 18.18 -17.94
CA ALA A 154 4.66 17.94 -16.66
C ALA A 154 6.09 17.46 -16.86
N ARG A 155 7.00 17.85 -15.97
CA ARG A 155 8.36 17.30 -15.96
C ARG A 155 8.38 15.81 -15.64
N TYR A 156 7.50 15.38 -14.71
CA TYR A 156 7.30 13.98 -14.35
C TYR A 156 5.82 13.66 -14.26
N VAL A 157 5.45 12.43 -14.63
CA VAL A 157 4.10 11.88 -14.45
C VAL A 157 4.16 10.64 -13.59
N VAL A 158 3.30 10.56 -12.58
CA VAL A 158 3.21 9.43 -11.67
C VAL A 158 1.86 8.75 -11.81
N GLY A 159 1.86 7.49 -12.26
CA GLY A 159 0.69 6.62 -12.30
C GLY A 159 0.40 6.01 -10.92
N ALA A 160 -0.62 6.55 -10.25
CA ALA A 160 -1.27 6.01 -9.06
C ALA A 160 -2.70 5.52 -9.39
N ASP A 161 -2.93 5.20 -10.66
CA ASP A 161 -4.20 4.95 -11.32
C ASP A 161 -4.65 3.47 -11.29
N GLY A 162 -4.06 2.72 -10.37
CA GLY A 162 -4.49 1.38 -9.99
C GLY A 162 -4.14 0.30 -11.00
N MET A 163 -4.72 -0.88 -10.80
CA MET A 163 -4.41 -2.09 -11.56
C MET A 163 -4.56 -1.92 -13.09
N HIS A 164 -5.47 -1.08 -13.55
CA HIS A 164 -5.72 -0.80 -14.97
C HIS A 164 -5.00 0.46 -15.46
N SER A 165 -3.84 0.76 -14.89
CA SER A 165 -3.06 1.96 -15.13
C SER A 165 -2.91 2.33 -16.60
N LEU A 166 -3.31 3.55 -16.94
CA LEU A 166 -3.04 4.19 -18.23
C LEU A 166 -1.54 4.48 -18.38
N VAL A 167 -0.92 5.02 -17.30
CA VAL A 167 0.50 5.37 -17.31
C VAL A 167 1.35 4.14 -17.62
N ARG A 168 1.08 2.99 -16.96
CA ARG A 168 1.78 1.74 -17.26
C ARG A 168 1.63 1.33 -18.73
N ARG A 169 0.42 1.37 -19.28
CA ARG A 169 0.20 1.04 -20.70
C ARG A 169 0.96 1.97 -21.65
N SER A 170 1.04 3.25 -21.31
CA SER A 170 1.77 4.25 -22.12
C SER A 170 3.28 4.04 -22.09
N THR A 171 3.84 3.46 -21.02
CA THR A 171 5.27 3.12 -20.95
C THR A 171 5.63 1.89 -21.77
N GLY A 172 4.68 0.99 -22.02
CA GLY A 172 4.94 -0.34 -22.56
C GLY A 172 5.65 -1.28 -21.56
N ILE A 173 5.75 -0.91 -20.28
CA ILE A 173 6.31 -1.78 -19.24
C ILE A 173 5.41 -2.99 -19.05
N GLU A 174 6.00 -4.19 -19.11
CA GLU A 174 5.28 -5.44 -18.91
C GLU A 174 4.84 -5.59 -17.43
N PHE A 175 3.65 -6.20 -17.24
CA PHE A 175 3.05 -6.48 -15.95
C PHE A 175 2.97 -7.99 -15.75
N ASP A 176 4.07 -8.57 -15.30
CA ASP A 176 4.27 -10.01 -15.19
C ASP A 176 3.45 -10.60 -14.07
N GLY A 177 2.94 -11.81 -14.28
CA GLY A 177 2.18 -12.57 -13.31
C GLY A 177 0.85 -13.09 -13.85
N ALA A 178 -0.04 -13.51 -12.96
CA ALA A 178 -1.30 -14.17 -13.29
C ALA A 178 -2.47 -13.68 -12.42
N ALA A 179 -3.67 -14.05 -12.81
CA ALA A 179 -4.84 -14.01 -11.93
C ALA A 179 -4.96 -15.35 -11.18
N TYR A 180 -5.48 -15.32 -9.96
CA TYR A 180 -5.93 -16.53 -9.29
C TYR A 180 -7.28 -16.96 -9.86
N ASP A 181 -7.51 -18.27 -9.97
CA ASP A 181 -8.79 -18.81 -10.43
C ASP A 181 -9.93 -18.54 -9.42
N ALA A 182 -9.60 -18.50 -8.14
CA ALA A 182 -10.57 -18.25 -7.08
C ALA A 182 -10.98 -16.77 -7.01
N SER A 183 -12.28 -16.53 -6.83
CA SER A 183 -12.84 -15.23 -6.48
C SER A 183 -12.67 -14.95 -4.99
N PHE A 184 -12.66 -13.68 -4.63
CA PHE A 184 -12.76 -13.24 -3.24
C PHE A 184 -14.06 -12.47 -3.04
N VAL A 185 -14.69 -12.74 -1.90
CA VAL A 185 -15.81 -11.96 -1.36
C VAL A 185 -15.27 -11.07 -0.25
N LEU A 186 -15.69 -9.83 -0.26
CA LEU A 186 -15.48 -8.88 0.82
C LEU A 186 -16.82 -8.31 1.24
N ALA A 187 -17.08 -8.29 2.55
CA ALA A 187 -18.29 -7.73 3.10
C ALA A 187 -18.04 -7.04 4.44
N ASP A 188 -18.70 -5.92 4.67
CA ASP A 188 -18.79 -5.29 5.98
C ASP A 188 -20.15 -5.61 6.57
N VAL A 189 -20.18 -6.26 7.74
CA VAL A 189 -21.35 -6.88 8.34
C VAL A 189 -21.42 -6.62 9.86
N ARG A 190 -22.63 -6.58 10.41
CA ARG A 190 -22.82 -6.73 11.85
C ARG A 190 -22.98 -8.21 12.20
N LEU A 191 -22.25 -8.66 13.20
CA LEU A 191 -22.20 -10.07 13.60
C LEU A 191 -22.52 -10.25 15.09
N ASP A 192 -23.23 -11.33 15.45
CA ASP A 192 -23.06 -12.00 16.74
C ASP A 192 -21.79 -12.87 16.63
N TRP A 193 -20.66 -12.30 17.03
CA TRP A 193 -19.33 -12.86 16.81
C TRP A 193 -18.76 -13.47 18.08
N PRO A 194 -18.61 -14.81 18.18
CA PRO A 194 -18.23 -15.48 19.43
C PRO A 194 -16.77 -15.30 19.84
N VAL A 195 -15.89 -14.79 18.94
CA VAL A 195 -14.49 -14.55 19.25
C VAL A 195 -14.28 -13.16 19.88
N GLY A 196 -15.22 -12.24 19.65
CA GLY A 196 -15.14 -10.86 20.15
C GLY A 196 -14.35 -9.91 19.26
N PRO A 197 -14.27 -8.61 19.62
CA PRO A 197 -13.72 -7.55 18.79
C PRO A 197 -12.23 -7.25 19.06
N THR A 198 -11.48 -8.17 19.69
CA THR A 198 -10.12 -7.88 20.20
C THR A 198 -9.00 -8.44 19.32
N GLU A 199 -9.34 -9.13 18.23
CA GLU A 199 -8.36 -9.72 17.32
C GLU A 199 -8.85 -9.75 15.86
N VAL A 200 -7.91 -9.78 14.93
CA VAL A 200 -8.17 -10.25 13.56
C VAL A 200 -8.06 -11.78 13.58
N SER A 201 -9.10 -12.45 13.11
CA SER A 201 -9.14 -13.91 13.02
C SER A 201 -9.09 -14.37 11.57
N LEU A 202 -8.11 -15.20 11.23
CA LEU A 202 -7.99 -15.86 9.93
C LEU A 202 -8.25 -17.35 10.12
N PHE A 203 -9.23 -17.89 9.39
CA PHE A 203 -9.60 -19.32 9.45
C PHE A 203 -9.16 -20.02 8.19
N PHE A 204 -8.44 -21.12 8.38
CA PHE A 204 -8.16 -22.08 7.34
C PHE A 204 -9.12 -23.26 7.47
N ALA A 205 -10.02 -23.40 6.52
CA ALA A 205 -10.97 -24.52 6.47
C ALA A 205 -10.81 -25.32 5.16
N PRO A 206 -11.35 -26.56 5.09
CA PRO A 206 -11.36 -27.32 3.84
C PRO A 206 -12.03 -26.60 2.67
N ALA A 207 -13.05 -25.79 2.97
CA ALA A 207 -13.78 -24.98 2.00
C ALA A 207 -13.07 -23.67 1.60
N GLY A 208 -11.87 -23.40 2.13
CA GLY A 208 -11.09 -22.20 1.83
C GLY A 208 -10.83 -21.30 3.04
N LEU A 209 -10.44 -20.08 2.77
CA LEU A 209 -10.09 -19.05 3.75
C LEU A 209 -11.32 -18.20 4.11
N VAL A 210 -11.40 -17.78 5.38
CA VAL A 210 -12.14 -16.60 5.80
C VAL A 210 -11.35 -15.79 6.83
N VAL A 211 -11.29 -14.47 6.63
CA VAL A 211 -10.77 -13.49 7.60
C VAL A 211 -11.97 -12.75 8.17
N VAL A 212 -11.98 -12.55 9.48
CA VAL A 212 -12.94 -11.68 10.18
C VAL A 212 -12.14 -10.67 10.99
N ALA A 213 -12.34 -9.40 10.68
CA ALA A 213 -11.62 -8.28 11.29
C ALA A 213 -12.62 -7.23 11.80
N PRO A 214 -12.61 -6.87 13.09
CA PRO A 214 -13.48 -5.84 13.62
C PRO A 214 -13.11 -4.45 13.06
N LEU A 215 -14.12 -3.60 12.87
CA LEU A 215 -14.01 -2.23 12.41
C LEU A 215 -14.40 -1.24 13.53
N PRO A 216 -14.03 0.05 13.39
CA PRO A 216 -14.25 1.05 14.44
C PRO A 216 -15.71 1.31 14.80
N ASP A 217 -16.62 1.12 13.85
CA ASP A 217 -18.08 1.32 14.03
C ASP A 217 -18.80 0.12 14.69
N GLY A 218 -18.04 -0.89 15.12
CA GLY A 218 -18.56 -2.12 15.70
C GLY A 218 -19.04 -3.15 14.68
N SER A 219 -18.91 -2.90 13.38
CA SER A 219 -19.07 -3.88 12.33
C SER A 219 -17.81 -4.76 12.17
N TYR A 220 -17.90 -5.76 11.30
CA TYR A 220 -16.79 -6.65 10.99
C TYR A 220 -16.58 -6.75 9.48
N ARG A 221 -15.35 -6.67 9.04
CA ARG A 221 -14.95 -6.97 7.68
C ARG A 221 -14.72 -8.47 7.53
N VAL A 222 -15.46 -9.08 6.62
CA VAL A 222 -15.30 -10.48 6.22
C VAL A 222 -14.64 -10.51 4.86
N VAL A 223 -13.51 -11.23 4.75
CA VAL A 223 -12.83 -11.51 3.47
C VAL A 223 -12.75 -13.01 3.31
N ALA A 224 -13.30 -13.56 2.23
CA ALA A 224 -13.33 -15.01 2.03
C ALA A 224 -13.01 -15.37 0.57
N THR A 225 -12.38 -16.53 0.38
CA THR A 225 -12.22 -17.15 -0.95
C THR A 225 -13.52 -17.85 -1.35
N MET A 226 -13.85 -17.83 -2.63
CA MET A 226 -14.99 -18.54 -3.20
C MET A 226 -14.65 -18.97 -4.63
N ASP A 227 -14.98 -20.20 -5.05
CA ASP A 227 -14.66 -20.63 -6.41
C ASP A 227 -15.44 -19.77 -7.42
N GLU A 228 -16.75 -19.65 -7.22
CA GLU A 228 -17.61 -18.75 -7.99
C GLU A 228 -18.42 -17.89 -7.00
N ALA A 229 -18.03 -16.64 -6.87
CA ALA A 229 -18.77 -15.70 -6.02
C ALA A 229 -19.86 -14.98 -6.84
N PRO A 230 -21.07 -14.75 -6.29
CA PRO A 230 -22.04 -13.90 -6.91
C PRO A 230 -21.48 -12.47 -7.06
N GLU A 231 -22.00 -11.71 -8.02
CA GLU A 231 -21.53 -10.34 -8.26
C GLU A 231 -21.76 -9.44 -7.03
N ASN A 232 -22.91 -9.60 -6.42
CA ASN A 232 -23.31 -8.92 -5.19
C ASN A 232 -23.65 -9.98 -4.13
N PRO A 233 -22.67 -10.41 -3.30
CA PRO A 233 -22.90 -11.39 -2.24
C PRO A 233 -23.96 -10.90 -1.25
N ALA A 234 -24.95 -11.76 -0.96
CA ALA A 234 -26.02 -11.48 -0.03
C ALA A 234 -25.71 -11.96 1.40
N VAL A 235 -26.56 -11.61 2.37
CA VAL A 235 -26.45 -12.08 3.76
C VAL A 235 -26.33 -13.60 3.83
N ALA A 236 -27.09 -14.34 3.02
CA ALA A 236 -27.08 -15.79 3.01
C ALA A 236 -25.71 -16.36 2.58
N ASP A 237 -25.05 -15.72 1.59
CA ASP A 237 -23.74 -16.13 1.12
C ASP A 237 -22.67 -15.93 2.21
N ILE A 238 -22.70 -14.78 2.88
CA ILE A 238 -21.77 -14.48 3.99
C ILE A 238 -22.02 -15.42 5.16
N GLN A 239 -23.28 -15.70 5.49
CA GLN A 239 -23.63 -16.66 6.55
C GLN A 239 -23.11 -18.07 6.22
N ALA A 240 -23.30 -18.54 4.99
CA ALA A 240 -22.80 -19.86 4.55
C ALA A 240 -21.26 -19.95 4.62
N LEU A 241 -20.55 -18.88 4.24
CA LEU A 241 -19.08 -18.80 4.39
C LEU A 241 -18.66 -18.91 5.86
N LEU A 242 -19.34 -18.22 6.78
CA LEU A 242 -19.03 -18.26 8.21
C LEU A 242 -19.42 -19.59 8.85
N ASP A 243 -20.55 -20.19 8.47
CA ASP A 243 -20.98 -21.51 8.94
C ASP A 243 -19.99 -22.63 8.51
N SER A 244 -19.51 -22.56 7.26
CA SER A 244 -18.58 -23.56 6.72
C SER A 244 -17.15 -23.42 7.23
N ARG A 245 -16.68 -22.20 7.61
CA ARG A 245 -15.28 -21.91 7.89
C ARG A 245 -15.01 -21.34 9.27
N GLY A 246 -15.96 -20.62 9.84
CA GLY A 246 -15.86 -19.94 11.13
C GLY A 246 -15.87 -20.88 12.33
N PRO A 247 -15.98 -20.35 13.55
CA PRO A 247 -15.99 -21.13 14.78
C PRO A 247 -17.20 -22.04 14.89
N THR A 248 -17.02 -23.23 15.50
CA THR A 248 -18.08 -24.24 15.66
C THR A 248 -18.64 -24.33 17.06
N LYS A 249 -17.91 -23.87 18.09
CA LYS A 249 -18.36 -23.97 19.49
C LYS A 249 -19.57 -23.10 19.80
N LYS A 250 -19.66 -21.92 19.20
CA LYS A 250 -20.80 -21.02 19.23
C LYS A 250 -21.06 -20.57 17.80
N ARG A 251 -22.33 -20.62 17.37
CA ARG A 251 -22.72 -20.23 16.00
C ARG A 251 -22.56 -18.73 15.82
N THR A 252 -21.94 -18.33 14.71
CA THR A 252 -21.91 -16.96 14.23
C THR A 252 -23.22 -16.64 13.53
N ARG A 253 -23.77 -15.45 13.73
CA ARG A 253 -24.96 -14.95 13.00
C ARG A 253 -24.63 -13.63 12.34
N VAL A 254 -24.93 -13.55 11.04
CA VAL A 254 -24.96 -12.28 10.32
C VAL A 254 -26.26 -11.58 10.68
N LEU A 255 -26.14 -10.40 11.28
CA LEU A 255 -27.28 -9.60 11.73
C LEU A 255 -27.70 -8.60 10.64
N GLU A 256 -26.71 -7.99 9.98
CA GLU A 256 -26.91 -6.97 8.96
C GLU A 256 -25.74 -7.01 7.95
N LEU A 257 -26.05 -6.75 6.69
CA LEU A 257 -25.07 -6.56 5.63
C LEU A 257 -25.04 -5.06 5.26
N GLY A 258 -23.97 -4.37 5.62
CA GLY A 258 -23.78 -2.97 5.25
C GLY A 258 -23.35 -2.84 3.80
N TRP A 259 -22.40 -3.68 3.37
CA TRP A 259 -21.84 -3.62 2.03
C TRP A 259 -21.15 -4.95 1.67
N SER A 260 -21.15 -5.30 0.38
CA SER A 260 -20.44 -6.46 -0.13
C SER A 260 -19.94 -6.25 -1.55
N SER A 261 -18.92 -7.00 -1.93
CA SER A 261 -18.37 -7.01 -3.30
C SER A 261 -17.63 -8.30 -3.59
N ARG A 262 -17.64 -8.68 -4.85
CA ARG A 262 -16.76 -9.71 -5.40
C ARG A 262 -15.57 -9.06 -6.09
N PHE A 263 -14.39 -9.65 -5.97
CA PHE A 263 -13.24 -9.25 -6.75
C PHE A 263 -12.36 -10.46 -7.12
N ARG A 264 -11.68 -10.34 -8.26
CA ARG A 264 -10.65 -11.29 -8.65
C ARG A 264 -9.30 -10.81 -8.15
N VAL A 265 -8.51 -11.73 -7.65
CA VAL A 265 -7.17 -11.45 -7.15
C VAL A 265 -6.16 -11.71 -8.23
N HIS A 266 -5.24 -10.78 -8.36
CA HIS A 266 -4.11 -10.87 -9.27
C HIS A 266 -2.82 -10.92 -8.43
N HIS A 267 -1.80 -11.53 -9.01
CA HIS A 267 -0.44 -11.56 -8.51
C HIS A 267 0.44 -11.08 -9.65
N ARG A 268 0.74 -9.78 -9.69
CA ARG A 268 1.49 -9.16 -10.77
C ARG A 268 2.45 -8.12 -10.27
N LEU A 269 3.60 -8.01 -10.95
CA LEU A 269 4.63 -7.03 -10.68
C LEU A 269 5.15 -6.49 -12.01
N VAL A 270 5.36 -5.17 -12.09
CA VAL A 270 6.01 -4.56 -13.27
C VAL A 270 7.49 -4.93 -13.32
N ARG A 271 8.03 -5.01 -14.54
CA ARG A 271 9.48 -5.23 -14.74
C ARG A 271 10.31 -4.04 -14.34
N SER A 272 9.78 -2.82 -14.49
CA SER A 272 10.41 -1.58 -14.04
C SER A 272 9.38 -0.64 -13.44
N TYR A 273 9.79 0.13 -12.43
CA TYR A 273 8.96 1.12 -11.75
C TYR A 273 9.00 2.50 -12.41
N ARG A 274 9.92 2.66 -13.37
CA ARG A 274 10.15 3.90 -14.09
C ARG A 274 10.45 3.64 -15.56
N LYS A 275 10.01 4.55 -16.41
CA LYS A 275 10.52 4.71 -17.77
C LYS A 275 10.65 6.21 -18.05
N ASP A 276 11.90 6.69 -18.07
CA ASP A 276 12.25 8.10 -18.29
C ASP A 276 11.51 9.04 -17.30
N ARG A 277 10.50 9.78 -17.76
CA ARG A 277 9.72 10.74 -16.98
C ARG A 277 8.49 10.15 -16.31
N LEU A 278 8.17 8.88 -16.57
CA LEU A 278 6.95 8.23 -16.09
C LEU A 278 7.28 7.23 -14.98
N PHE A 279 6.55 7.31 -13.87
CA PHE A 279 6.69 6.47 -12.67
C PHE A 279 5.40 5.72 -12.37
N LEU A 280 5.52 4.55 -11.75
CA LEU A 280 4.41 3.72 -11.32
C LEU A 280 4.48 3.47 -9.82
N ILE A 281 3.36 3.66 -9.09
CA ILE A 281 3.26 3.46 -7.65
C ILE A 281 2.01 2.65 -7.29
N GLY A 282 2.08 1.88 -6.20
CA GLY A 282 0.97 1.07 -5.69
C GLY A 282 0.45 0.07 -6.72
N ASP A 283 -0.87 -0.05 -6.85
CA ASP A 283 -1.52 -1.04 -7.74
C ASP A 283 -1.20 -0.84 -9.23
N ALA A 284 -0.68 0.32 -9.63
CA ALA A 284 -0.17 0.53 -10.98
C ALA A 284 1.13 -0.25 -11.23
N ALA A 285 1.94 -0.47 -10.18
CA ALA A 285 3.21 -1.19 -10.24
C ALA A 285 3.11 -2.65 -9.77
N HIS A 286 2.29 -2.94 -8.75
CA HIS A 286 2.17 -4.28 -8.18
C HIS A 286 0.79 -4.53 -7.59
N VAL A 287 0.27 -5.72 -7.84
CA VAL A 287 -0.99 -6.19 -7.25
C VAL A 287 -0.81 -7.61 -6.71
N HIS A 288 -1.43 -7.89 -5.59
CA HIS A 288 -1.33 -9.18 -4.92
C HIS A 288 -2.60 -9.52 -4.14
N SER A 289 -2.66 -10.73 -3.60
CA SER A 289 -3.76 -11.20 -2.75
C SER A 289 -3.95 -10.28 -1.53
N PRO A 290 -5.19 -10.09 -1.07
CA PRO A 290 -5.47 -9.33 0.15
C PRO A 290 -5.00 -10.04 1.43
N ALA A 291 -4.47 -11.27 1.33
CA ALA A 291 -3.94 -12.01 2.47
C ALA A 291 -2.82 -11.21 3.16
N GLY A 292 -3.03 -10.89 4.42
CA GLY A 292 -2.13 -10.04 5.23
C GLY A 292 -2.32 -8.54 5.10
N GLY A 293 -3.24 -8.03 4.25
CA GLY A 293 -3.60 -6.61 4.18
C GLY A 293 -2.45 -5.69 3.76
N GLN A 294 -1.61 -6.11 2.80
CA GLN A 294 -0.35 -5.41 2.46
C GLN A 294 -0.48 -4.34 1.36
N GLY A 295 -1.49 -4.42 0.46
CA GLY A 295 -1.52 -3.63 -0.79
C GLY A 295 -1.46 -2.13 -0.57
N MET A 296 -2.44 -1.56 0.13
CA MET A 296 -2.47 -0.14 0.46
C MET A 296 -1.20 0.30 1.22
N ASN A 297 -0.72 -0.53 2.15
CA ASN A 297 0.47 -0.24 2.94
C ASN A 297 1.72 -0.10 2.07
N THR A 298 1.93 -1.03 1.14
CA THR A 298 3.07 -1.01 0.22
C THR A 298 3.00 0.20 -0.70
N GLY A 299 1.82 0.50 -1.27
CA GLY A 299 1.61 1.66 -2.14
C GLY A 299 1.84 3.00 -1.44
N ILE A 300 1.39 3.15 -0.20
CA ILE A 300 1.66 4.37 0.60
C ILE A 300 3.17 4.55 0.82
N ILE A 301 3.89 3.48 1.12
CA ILE A 301 5.35 3.55 1.31
C ILE A 301 6.05 3.89 -0.02
N ASP A 302 5.59 3.33 -1.15
CA ASP A 302 6.10 3.70 -2.48
C ASP A 302 5.96 5.20 -2.72
N ALA A 303 4.78 5.75 -2.44
CA ALA A 303 4.48 7.16 -2.60
C ALA A 303 5.39 8.06 -1.76
N VAL A 304 5.65 7.68 -0.50
CA VAL A 304 6.53 8.47 0.39
C VAL A 304 7.99 8.41 -0.08
N VAL A 305 8.48 7.25 -0.51
CA VAL A 305 9.86 7.10 -1.00
C VAL A 305 10.03 7.88 -2.31
N LEU A 306 9.13 7.72 -3.28
CA LEU A 306 9.18 8.44 -4.54
C LEU A 306 9.03 9.95 -4.34
N GLY A 307 8.07 10.36 -3.50
CA GLY A 307 7.82 11.78 -3.24
C GLY A 307 9.03 12.52 -2.64
N ARG A 308 9.76 11.86 -1.73
CA ARG A 308 11.01 12.40 -1.18
C ARG A 308 12.10 12.50 -2.25
N LEU A 309 12.25 11.49 -3.12
CA LEU A 309 13.21 11.53 -4.21
C LEU A 309 12.88 12.62 -5.23
N LEU A 310 11.60 12.73 -5.64
CA LEU A 310 11.17 13.80 -6.53
C LEU A 310 11.38 15.16 -5.89
N GLY A 311 11.06 15.31 -4.60
CA GLY A 311 11.33 16.55 -3.84
C GLY A 311 12.80 16.93 -3.84
N ASP A 312 13.68 15.97 -3.54
CA ASP A 312 15.14 16.21 -3.54
C ASP A 312 15.66 16.58 -4.94
N VAL A 313 15.16 15.92 -5.99
CA VAL A 313 15.61 16.17 -7.37
C VAL A 313 15.09 17.49 -7.94
N VAL A 314 13.80 17.79 -7.74
CA VAL A 314 13.20 19.05 -8.21
C VAL A 314 13.84 20.24 -7.51
N ASN A 315 14.14 20.13 -6.22
CA ASN A 315 14.81 21.17 -5.42
C ASN A 315 16.35 21.19 -5.57
N GLY A 316 16.91 20.38 -6.47
CA GLY A 316 18.37 20.38 -6.74
C GLY A 316 19.24 19.76 -5.62
N VAL A 317 18.64 19.07 -4.64
CA VAL A 317 19.36 18.39 -3.53
C VAL A 317 20.06 17.12 -4.02
N ARG A 318 19.45 16.46 -5.02
CA ARG A 318 20.00 15.25 -5.67
C ARG A 318 20.01 15.40 -7.19
N PRO A 319 20.95 14.72 -7.88
CA PRO A 319 20.91 14.63 -9.34
C PRO A 319 19.72 13.74 -9.78
N GLU A 320 19.26 13.91 -11.02
CA GLU A 320 18.13 13.15 -11.58
C GLU A 320 18.34 11.62 -11.54
N ALA A 321 19.58 11.16 -11.72
CA ALA A 321 19.94 9.74 -11.61
C ALA A 321 19.58 9.13 -10.24
N ALA A 322 19.40 9.94 -9.18
CA ALA A 322 18.98 9.44 -7.88
C ALA A 322 17.53 8.89 -7.90
N LEU A 323 16.73 9.22 -8.91
CA LEU A 323 15.39 8.66 -9.07
C LEU A 323 15.40 7.15 -9.30
N ASP A 324 16.49 6.55 -9.76
CA ASP A 324 16.63 5.10 -9.94
C ASP A 324 16.71 4.35 -8.60
N LEU A 325 17.01 5.06 -7.50
CA LEU A 325 16.91 4.50 -6.14
C LEU A 325 15.47 4.08 -5.81
N TYR A 326 14.48 4.68 -6.43
CA TYR A 326 13.09 4.31 -6.22
C TYR A 326 12.83 2.83 -6.55
N GLU A 327 13.20 2.41 -7.75
CA GLU A 327 13.07 1.00 -8.16
C GLU A 327 13.94 0.08 -7.29
N THR A 328 15.19 0.46 -7.04
CA THR A 328 16.13 -0.31 -6.22
C THR A 328 15.61 -0.60 -4.81
N LEU A 329 14.87 0.34 -4.22
CA LEU A 329 14.31 0.19 -2.88
C LEU A 329 12.94 -0.48 -2.90
N ARG A 330 12.07 -0.10 -3.85
CA ARG A 330 10.66 -0.47 -3.73
C ARG A 330 10.29 -1.77 -4.43
N ARG A 331 10.97 -2.11 -5.54
CA ARG A 331 10.71 -3.36 -6.25
C ARG A 331 11.00 -4.60 -5.38
N PRO A 332 12.15 -4.72 -4.67
CA PRO A 332 12.39 -5.83 -3.75
C PRO A 332 11.36 -5.90 -2.60
N ALA A 333 10.91 -4.74 -2.09
CA ALA A 333 9.87 -4.72 -1.06
C ALA A 333 8.54 -5.28 -1.56
N ALA A 334 8.15 -4.98 -2.81
CA ALA A 334 6.97 -5.54 -3.44
C ALA A 334 7.13 -7.04 -3.71
N GLU A 335 8.29 -7.51 -4.16
CA GLU A 335 8.59 -8.94 -4.35
C GLU A 335 8.38 -9.74 -3.05
N GLU A 336 8.93 -9.25 -1.92
CA GLU A 336 8.72 -9.89 -0.62
C GLU A 336 7.23 -9.92 -0.20
N VAL A 337 6.48 -8.87 -0.52
CA VAL A 337 5.03 -8.80 -0.22
C VAL A 337 4.25 -9.78 -1.10
N LEU A 338 4.58 -9.85 -2.40
CA LEU A 338 3.97 -10.81 -3.31
C LEU A 338 4.22 -12.25 -2.85
N GLU A 339 5.45 -12.58 -2.48
CA GLU A 339 5.82 -13.91 -1.94
C GLU A 339 5.03 -14.24 -0.66
N LEU A 340 4.99 -13.30 0.29
CA LEU A 340 4.25 -13.48 1.54
C LEU A 340 2.76 -13.70 1.29
N ALA A 341 2.12 -12.83 0.50
CA ALA A 341 0.71 -12.92 0.18
C ALA A 341 0.38 -14.17 -0.65
N GLY A 342 1.26 -14.54 -1.59
CA GLY A 342 1.17 -15.77 -2.38
C GLY A 342 1.20 -17.00 -1.48
N THR A 343 2.20 -17.13 -0.62
CA THR A 343 2.34 -18.25 0.33
C THR A 343 1.11 -18.39 1.23
N MET A 344 0.61 -17.28 1.78
CA MET A 344 -0.61 -17.29 2.60
C MET A 344 -1.83 -17.77 1.81
N THR A 345 -1.94 -17.35 0.55
CA THR A 345 -3.06 -17.70 -0.34
C THR A 345 -2.98 -19.17 -0.74
N GLU A 346 -1.81 -19.70 -1.09
CA GLU A 346 -1.60 -21.12 -1.41
C GLU A 346 -1.92 -22.02 -0.21
N MET A 347 -1.45 -21.62 0.98
CA MET A 347 -1.81 -22.33 2.22
C MET A 347 -3.33 -22.35 2.44
N ALA A 348 -4.01 -21.26 2.08
CA ALA A 348 -5.45 -21.14 2.24
C ALA A 348 -6.24 -21.98 1.23
N LEU A 349 -5.79 -22.02 -0.03
CA LEU A 349 -6.47 -22.72 -1.12
C LEU A 349 -6.15 -24.23 -1.18
N SER A 350 -5.29 -24.74 -0.31
CA SER A 350 -4.88 -26.17 -0.32
C SER A 350 -6.05 -27.09 -0.03
N ARG A 351 -6.49 -27.86 -1.03
CA ARG A 351 -7.59 -28.87 -0.92
C ARG A 351 -7.10 -30.22 -0.40
N ASN A 352 -5.80 -30.50 -0.47
CA ASN A 352 -5.22 -31.78 -0.05
C ASN A 352 -5.25 -31.92 1.48
N SER A 353 -5.86 -32.99 2.00
CA SER A 353 -6.03 -33.24 3.44
C SER A 353 -4.69 -33.41 4.17
N VAL A 354 -3.72 -34.06 3.55
CA VAL A 354 -2.37 -34.26 4.13
C VAL A 354 -1.64 -32.94 4.24
N LYS A 355 -1.65 -32.12 3.17
CA LYS A 355 -1.04 -30.80 3.20
C LYS A 355 -1.68 -29.91 4.27
N ARG A 356 -3.01 -29.97 4.45
CA ARG A 356 -3.71 -29.23 5.51
C ARG A 356 -3.31 -29.69 6.90
N PHE A 357 -3.21 -31.02 7.11
CA PHE A 357 -2.77 -31.59 8.38
C PHE A 357 -1.34 -31.11 8.72
N VAL A 358 -0.40 -31.25 7.78
CA VAL A 358 0.99 -30.78 7.96
C VAL A 358 1.03 -29.27 8.22
N ARG A 359 0.30 -28.46 7.45
CA ARG A 359 0.18 -27.02 7.71
C ARG A 359 -0.27 -26.72 9.13
N ASN A 360 -1.34 -27.38 9.59
CA ASN A 360 -1.89 -27.14 10.93
C ASN A 360 -0.91 -27.58 12.03
N LEU A 361 -0.16 -28.67 11.81
CA LEU A 361 0.89 -29.11 12.71
C LEU A 361 2.04 -28.10 12.78
N VAL A 362 2.52 -27.62 11.62
CA VAL A 362 3.58 -26.59 11.52
C VAL A 362 3.15 -25.29 12.21
N LEU A 363 1.95 -24.80 11.94
CA LEU A 363 1.43 -23.57 12.60
C LEU A 363 1.33 -23.75 14.12
N SER A 364 0.88 -24.94 14.58
CA SER A 364 0.82 -25.24 16.01
C SER A 364 2.22 -25.31 16.65
N ALA A 365 3.20 -25.88 15.95
CA ALA A 365 4.59 -25.90 16.41
C ALA A 365 5.22 -24.50 16.45
N LEU A 366 4.98 -23.67 15.41
CA LEU A 366 5.40 -22.26 15.37
C LEU A 366 4.82 -21.45 16.55
N ASN A 367 3.60 -21.80 16.99
CA ASN A 367 2.95 -21.12 18.12
C ASN A 367 3.67 -21.35 19.46
N LEU A 368 4.49 -22.39 19.57
CA LEU A 368 5.28 -22.69 20.76
C LEU A 368 6.56 -21.85 20.87
N SER A 369 7.04 -21.29 19.76
CA SER A 369 8.28 -20.50 19.72
C SER A 369 8.02 -19.00 19.74
N PRO A 370 8.30 -18.29 20.84
CA PRO A 370 8.18 -16.83 20.89
C PRO A 370 9.05 -16.10 19.84
N PHE A 371 10.23 -16.64 19.54
CA PHE A 371 11.15 -16.09 18.55
C PHE A 371 10.56 -16.14 17.12
N LEU A 372 9.99 -17.30 16.73
CA LEU A 372 9.38 -17.44 15.39
C LEU A 372 8.11 -16.59 15.26
N LYS A 373 7.27 -16.53 16.30
CA LYS A 373 6.11 -15.63 16.34
C LYS A 373 6.51 -14.18 16.14
N ARG A 374 7.57 -13.72 16.83
CA ARG A 374 8.09 -12.36 16.67
C ARG A 374 8.56 -12.10 15.23
N ARG A 375 9.28 -13.05 14.61
CA ARG A 375 9.72 -12.90 13.20
C ARG A 375 8.54 -12.79 12.24
N ILE A 376 7.48 -13.60 12.44
CA ILE A 376 6.27 -13.54 11.62
C ILE A 376 5.56 -12.19 11.83
N ALA A 377 5.43 -11.72 13.06
CA ALA A 377 4.82 -10.43 13.37
C ALA A 377 5.61 -9.25 12.74
N LEU A 378 6.96 -9.28 12.79
CA LEU A 378 7.81 -8.30 12.10
C LEU A 378 7.59 -8.31 10.57
N LYS A 379 7.45 -9.50 9.97
CA LYS A 379 7.20 -9.63 8.52
C LYS A 379 5.82 -9.09 8.13
N LEU A 380 4.77 -9.45 8.90
CA LEU A 380 3.41 -8.97 8.68
C LEU A 380 3.25 -7.46 8.96
N SER A 381 3.92 -6.92 9.97
CA SER A 381 3.88 -5.48 10.27
C SER A 381 4.66 -4.61 9.27
N GLY A 382 5.41 -5.22 8.34
CA GLY A 382 6.28 -4.54 7.39
C GLY A 382 7.63 -4.11 7.96
N LEU A 383 7.83 -4.15 9.28
CA LEU A 383 9.06 -3.66 9.94
C LEU A 383 10.33 -4.40 9.48
N SER A 384 10.23 -5.64 9.02
CA SER A 384 11.37 -6.37 8.40
C SER A 384 11.89 -5.70 7.13
N ARG A 385 11.07 -4.89 6.45
CA ARG A 385 11.38 -4.15 5.22
C ARG A 385 11.64 -2.66 5.44
N ALA A 386 11.76 -2.21 6.68
CA ALA A 386 11.91 -0.78 7.00
C ALA A 386 13.13 -0.13 6.33
N SER A 387 14.22 -0.88 6.10
CA SER A 387 15.39 -0.42 5.36
C SER A 387 15.08 -0.06 3.91
N LEU A 388 14.14 -0.77 3.27
CA LEU A 388 13.71 -0.54 1.89
C LEU A 388 12.78 0.70 1.73
N ALA A 389 12.49 1.39 2.82
CA ALA A 389 11.76 2.66 2.83
C ALA A 389 12.65 3.86 3.21
N ARG A 390 13.94 3.63 3.46
CA ARG A 390 14.89 4.67 3.89
C ARG A 390 15.78 5.07 2.74
N LEU A 391 15.76 6.35 2.41
CA LEU A 391 16.69 6.91 1.44
C LEU A 391 18.10 7.02 2.08
N PRO A 392 19.16 6.72 1.34
CA PRO A 392 20.51 7.06 1.76
C PRO A 392 20.63 8.58 1.91
N ALA A 393 21.57 9.04 2.75
CA ALA A 393 21.85 10.47 2.87
C ALA A 393 22.15 11.08 1.47
N PRO A 394 21.73 12.33 1.19
CA PRO A 394 22.09 12.99 -0.05
C PRO A 394 23.61 12.99 -0.22
N TRP A 395 24.06 12.63 -1.42
CA TRP A 395 25.48 12.70 -1.73
C TRP A 395 25.89 14.18 -1.77
N ARG A 396 26.63 14.63 -0.78
CA ARG A 396 27.23 15.96 -0.81
C ARG A 396 28.38 15.90 -1.82
N GLN A 397 28.29 16.71 -2.89
CA GLN A 397 29.47 16.93 -3.72
C GLN A 397 30.60 17.38 -2.79
N PRO A 398 31.83 16.84 -2.90
CA PRO A 398 32.95 17.40 -2.20
C PRO A 398 33.02 18.86 -2.60
N GLY A 399 32.94 19.74 -1.60
CA GLY A 399 33.08 21.19 -1.85
C GLY A 399 34.30 21.47 -2.72
N PRO A 400 34.33 22.57 -3.47
CA PRO A 400 35.48 22.89 -4.31
C PRO A 400 36.74 22.76 -3.47
N VAL A 401 37.63 21.90 -3.94
CA VAL A 401 38.97 21.72 -3.31
C VAL A 401 39.56 23.12 -3.18
N ALA A 402 39.74 23.58 -1.94
CA ALA A 402 40.41 24.86 -1.68
C ALA A 402 41.72 24.80 -2.42
N GLN A 403 41.87 25.65 -3.44
CA GLN A 403 43.15 25.81 -4.12
C GLN A 403 44.16 26.21 -3.04
N THR A 404 45.02 25.27 -2.69
CA THR A 404 46.21 25.54 -1.89
C THR A 404 46.96 26.65 -2.61
N LYS A 405 46.98 27.84 -2.00
CA LYS A 405 47.88 28.93 -2.45
C LYS A 405 49.24 28.36 -2.60
N SER A 406 49.75 28.38 -3.83
CA SER A 406 51.15 28.10 -4.16
C SER A 406 52.03 28.83 -3.17
N ALA A 407 52.88 28.11 -2.49
CA ALA A 407 53.91 28.69 -1.62
C ALA A 407 54.75 29.64 -2.45
N ALA A 408 54.90 30.87 -1.97
CA ALA A 408 55.74 31.88 -2.56
C ALA A 408 57.18 31.36 -2.64
N GLU A 409 57.79 31.50 -3.82
CA GLU A 409 59.22 31.25 -4.04
C GLU A 409 60.04 32.08 -3.05
N PRO A 410 61.09 31.52 -2.45
CA PRO A 410 62.01 32.30 -1.59
C PRO A 410 62.88 33.23 -2.45
N GLU A 411 62.79 34.56 -2.15
CA GLU A 411 63.71 35.58 -2.71
C GLU A 411 65.16 35.20 -2.43
N LEU A 412 65.93 34.92 -3.50
CA LEU A 412 67.37 34.81 -3.48
C LEU A 412 68.00 36.19 -3.22
N LYS A 413 68.43 36.45 -1.98
CA LYS A 413 69.25 37.59 -1.68
C LYS A 413 70.66 37.45 -2.40
N ARG A 414 70.87 38.32 -3.38
CA ARG A 414 72.22 38.55 -3.91
C ARG A 414 73.01 39.29 -2.84
N VAL A 415 74.09 38.64 -2.40
CA VAL A 415 75.19 39.27 -1.63
C VAL A 415 76.21 39.74 -2.64
N ALA A 416 76.58 41.05 -2.62
CA ALA A 416 77.69 41.63 -3.30
C ALA A 416 78.97 41.50 -2.47
#